data_04b7840524439fd6c71316f12832813d
#
_entry.id   04b7840524439fd6c71316f12832813d
#
_cell.length_a   1.000
_cell.length_b   1.000
_cell.length_c   1.000
_cell.angle_alpha   90.00
_cell.angle_beta   90.00
_cell.angle_gamma   90.00
#
_symmetry.space_group_name_H-M   'P 1'
#
loop_
_entity.id
_entity.type
_entity.pdbx_description
1 polymer ?
#
loop_
_entity_poly.entity_id
_entity_poly.type
_entity_poly.pdbx_seq_one_letter_code
_entity_poly.pdbx_strand_id
1 'polypeptide(L)'
;MSDAVIEINNLTKQFKNALAVKNISFKINKGKIIGLLGPNGCGKSTTIGMMLGLIKPTSGTVIINHKNIENNRTSLLGKMNFISPYIELPKKLTVEENLKVYGRLYGVKNLKIKIYEIMEKLNLTEF
;
A
#
# COMPACT_ATOMS: atom_id res chain seq x y z
N MET A 1 -14.66 20.26 -2.11
CA MET A 1 -14.09 19.18 -1.28
C MET A 1 -12.77 18.77 -1.91
N SER A 2 -11.74 18.51 -1.14
CA SER A 2 -10.43 18.07 -1.67
C SER A 2 -10.60 16.69 -2.33
N ASP A 3 -10.18 16.55 -3.59
CA ASP A 3 -10.19 15.28 -4.35
C ASP A 3 -8.97 14.39 -3.97
N ALA A 4 -8.30 14.73 -2.88
CA ALA A 4 -7.11 14.05 -2.40
C ALA A 4 -7.48 12.71 -1.74
N VAL A 5 -6.90 11.63 -2.25
CA VAL A 5 -7.03 10.29 -1.66
C VAL A 5 -5.95 10.01 -0.60
N ILE A 6 -4.80 10.70 -0.67
CA ILE A 6 -3.75 10.65 0.34
C ILE A 6 -3.32 12.08 0.66
N GLU A 7 -3.24 12.39 1.95
CA GLU A 7 -2.72 13.65 2.45
C GLU A 7 -1.66 13.36 3.52
N ILE A 8 -0.49 13.92 3.32
CA ILE A 8 0.65 13.84 4.23
C ILE A 8 0.85 15.24 4.80
N ASN A 9 0.82 15.38 6.11
CA ASN A 9 0.95 16.66 6.79
C ASN A 9 2.10 16.63 7.80
N ASN A 10 3.13 17.44 7.55
CA ASN A 10 4.31 17.65 8.42
C ASN A 10 4.94 16.34 8.90
N LEU A 11 4.98 15.33 8.01
CA LEU A 11 5.37 13.98 8.36
C LEU A 11 6.87 13.90 8.65
N THR A 12 7.21 13.39 9.82
CA THR A 12 8.60 13.23 10.27
C THR A 12 8.80 11.83 10.84
N LYS A 13 9.92 11.22 10.51
CA LYS A 13 10.37 9.98 11.14
C LYS A 13 11.80 10.06 11.54
N GLN A 14 12.04 9.92 12.84
CA GLN A 14 13.34 9.76 13.45
C GLN A 14 13.45 8.35 14.04
N PHE A 15 14.49 7.63 13.65
CA PHE A 15 14.93 6.41 14.32
C PHE A 15 16.07 6.80 15.26
N LYS A 16 16.18 6.21 16.41
CA LYS A 16 17.21 6.51 17.43
C LYS A 16 18.20 7.65 17.08
N ASN A 17 19.12 7.40 16.15
CA ASN A 17 20.19 8.33 15.78
C ASN A 17 20.09 8.87 14.33
N ALA A 18 19.01 8.54 13.60
CA ALA A 18 18.87 8.92 12.20
C ALA A 18 17.51 9.58 11.93
N LEU A 19 17.53 10.78 11.35
CA LEU A 19 16.36 11.45 10.85
C LEU A 19 16.10 10.96 9.41
N ALA A 20 15.17 10.01 9.27
CA ALA A 20 14.88 9.37 7.99
C ALA A 20 13.93 10.19 7.10
N VAL A 21 12.98 10.91 7.71
CA VAL A 21 12.04 11.79 7.00
C VAL A 21 11.86 13.05 7.82
N LYS A 22 12.02 14.22 7.18
CA LYS A 22 12.01 15.53 7.84
C LYS A 22 10.87 16.39 7.30
N ASN A 23 9.79 16.51 8.06
CA ASN A 23 8.71 17.48 7.87
C ASN A 23 8.21 17.60 6.42
N ILE A 24 7.83 16.47 5.81
CA ILE A 24 7.30 16.47 4.45
C ILE A 24 5.77 16.63 4.46
N SER A 25 5.25 17.38 3.47
CA SER A 25 3.81 17.55 3.27
C SER A 25 3.50 17.50 1.78
N PHE A 26 2.53 16.70 1.38
CA PHE A 26 2.02 16.63 0.02
C PHE A 26 0.64 15.96 -0.02
N LYS A 27 -0.03 16.09 -1.18
CA LYS A 27 -1.32 15.45 -1.44
C LYS A 27 -1.28 14.69 -2.74
N ILE A 28 -2.00 13.59 -2.79
CA ILE A 28 -2.21 12.77 -3.99
C ILE A 28 -3.71 12.73 -4.28
N ASN A 29 -4.10 13.22 -5.44
CA ASN A 29 -5.48 13.23 -5.88
C ASN A 29 -5.87 11.89 -6.52
N LYS A 30 -7.14 11.58 -6.51
CA LYS A 30 -7.71 10.39 -7.13
C LYS A 30 -7.29 10.27 -8.61
N GLY A 31 -6.97 9.04 -9.04
CA GLY A 31 -6.63 8.75 -10.44
C GLY A 31 -5.24 9.24 -10.88
N LYS A 32 -4.40 9.74 -9.98
CA LYS A 32 -3.03 10.17 -10.31
C LYS A 32 -2.02 9.06 -10.03
N ILE A 33 -1.00 8.99 -10.88
CA ILE A 33 0.21 8.18 -10.67
C ILE A 33 1.31 9.13 -10.22
N ILE A 34 1.92 8.84 -9.08
CA ILE A 34 2.95 9.69 -8.47
C ILE A 34 4.25 8.89 -8.32
N GLY A 35 5.37 9.48 -8.76
CA GLY A 35 6.70 8.95 -8.53
C GLY A 35 7.34 9.58 -7.29
N LEU A 36 7.86 8.75 -6.38
CA LEU A 36 8.68 9.19 -5.25
C LEU A 36 10.15 8.97 -5.62
N LEU A 37 10.83 10.04 -6.02
CA LEU A 37 12.20 9.99 -6.51
C LEU A 37 13.20 10.46 -5.44
N GLY A 38 14.42 9.98 -5.54
CA GLY A 38 15.53 10.38 -4.67
C GLY A 38 16.59 9.28 -4.52
N PRO A 39 17.79 9.60 -3.99
CA PRO A 39 18.87 8.65 -3.78
C PRO A 39 18.51 7.57 -2.75
N ASN A 40 19.32 6.51 -2.69
CA ASN A 40 19.16 5.49 -1.65
C ASN A 40 19.38 6.11 -0.26
N GLY A 41 18.55 5.70 0.70
CA GLY A 41 18.61 6.22 2.07
C GLY A 41 17.86 7.55 2.30
N CYS A 42 17.30 8.21 1.28
CA CYS A 42 16.59 9.50 1.47
C CYS A 42 15.17 9.38 2.08
N GLY A 43 14.78 8.21 2.59
CA GLY A 43 13.51 8.05 3.30
C GLY A 43 12.31 7.59 2.47
N LYS A 44 12.47 7.24 1.18
CA LYS A 44 11.37 6.76 0.32
C LYS A 44 10.60 5.57 0.94
N SER A 45 11.30 4.50 1.26
CA SER A 45 10.70 3.30 1.86
C SER A 45 10.09 3.58 3.22
N THR A 46 10.71 4.47 4.01
CA THR A 46 10.17 4.92 5.30
C THR A 46 8.86 5.69 5.12
N THR A 47 8.80 6.58 4.14
CA THR A 47 7.58 7.33 3.80
C THR A 47 6.46 6.39 3.36
N ILE A 48 6.75 5.45 2.45
CA ILE A 48 5.78 4.43 2.03
C ILE A 48 5.33 3.57 3.23
N GLY A 49 6.28 3.14 4.08
CA GLY A 49 5.96 2.38 5.30
C GLY A 49 5.03 3.12 6.26
N MET A 50 5.19 4.45 6.39
CA MET A 50 4.26 5.28 7.17
C MET A 50 2.89 5.40 6.50
N MET A 51 2.84 5.55 5.16
CA MET A 51 1.59 5.56 4.41
C MET A 51 0.81 4.25 4.51
N LEU A 52 1.51 3.12 4.62
CA LEU A 52 0.91 1.79 4.84
C LEU A 52 0.60 1.49 6.32
N GLY A 53 0.90 2.42 7.23
CA GLY A 53 0.74 2.18 8.67
C GLY A 53 1.65 1.08 9.22
N LEU A 54 2.71 0.69 8.51
CA LEU A 54 3.72 -0.27 8.95
C LEU A 54 4.76 0.38 9.86
N ILE A 55 4.99 1.68 9.66
CA ILE A 55 5.90 2.50 10.45
C ILE A 55 5.09 3.63 11.08
N LYS A 56 5.14 3.75 12.41
CA LYS A 56 4.51 4.87 13.11
C LYS A 56 5.35 6.14 12.91
N PRO A 57 4.76 7.28 12.48
CA PRO A 57 5.44 8.56 12.45
C PRO A 57 5.97 8.98 13.83
N THR A 58 7.03 9.77 13.85
CA THR A 58 7.47 10.49 15.08
C THR A 58 6.60 11.71 15.30
N SER A 59 6.23 12.41 14.21
CA SER A 59 5.25 13.50 14.22
C SER A 59 4.61 13.66 12.84
N GLY A 60 3.55 14.45 12.76
CA GLY A 60 2.75 14.63 11.56
C GLY A 60 1.66 13.57 11.40
N THR A 61 0.94 13.60 10.29
CA THR A 61 -0.20 12.70 10.06
C THR A 61 -0.25 12.21 8.61
N VAL A 62 -0.78 11.00 8.47
CA VAL A 62 -1.12 10.38 7.18
C VAL A 62 -2.63 10.18 7.14
N ILE A 63 -3.30 10.82 6.20
CA ILE A 63 -4.74 10.73 5.98
C ILE A 63 -4.97 10.03 4.63
N ILE A 64 -5.78 8.98 4.63
CA ILE A 64 -6.14 8.20 3.45
C ILE A 64 -7.66 8.10 3.36
N ASN A 65 -8.22 8.49 2.22
CA ASN A 65 -9.66 8.57 2.05
C ASN A 65 -10.36 9.28 3.23
N HIS A 66 -9.84 10.46 3.60
CA HIS A 66 -10.31 11.31 4.72
C HIS A 66 -10.23 10.67 6.12
N LYS A 67 -9.50 9.58 6.29
CA LYS A 67 -9.30 8.89 7.58
C LYS A 67 -7.83 8.82 7.95
N ASN A 68 -7.52 9.13 9.20
CA ASN A 68 -6.17 8.96 9.72
C ASN A 68 -5.82 7.47 9.78
N ILE A 69 -4.65 7.10 9.19
CA ILE A 69 -4.19 5.71 9.11
C ILE A 69 -3.96 5.09 10.49
N GLU A 70 -3.48 5.86 11.47
CA GLU A 70 -3.19 5.33 12.81
C GLU A 70 -4.46 4.79 13.49
N ASN A 71 -5.59 5.47 13.33
CA ASN A 71 -6.85 5.12 13.99
C ASN A 71 -7.76 4.19 13.15
N ASN A 72 -7.47 4.04 11.85
CA ASN A 72 -8.34 3.33 10.92
C ASN A 72 -7.60 2.26 10.11
N ARG A 73 -6.48 1.77 10.61
CA ARG A 73 -5.53 0.92 9.88
C ARG A 73 -6.21 -0.27 9.20
N THR A 74 -6.95 -1.09 9.94
CA THR A 74 -7.59 -2.31 9.42
C THR A 74 -8.54 -2.02 8.26
N SER A 75 -9.39 -0.98 8.40
CA SER A 75 -10.37 -0.61 7.38
C SER A 75 -9.73 0.00 6.12
N LEU A 76 -8.58 0.65 6.27
CA LEU A 76 -7.84 1.26 5.16
C LEU A 76 -6.98 0.24 4.42
N LEU A 77 -6.28 -0.65 5.14
CA LEU A 77 -5.44 -1.69 4.51
C LEU A 77 -6.24 -2.65 3.63
N GLY A 78 -7.49 -2.92 3.95
CA GLY A 78 -8.39 -3.70 3.08
C GLY A 78 -8.70 -3.03 1.72
N LYS A 79 -8.35 -1.75 1.54
CA LYS A 79 -8.54 -0.97 0.31
C LYS A 79 -7.23 -0.55 -0.36
N MET A 80 -6.10 -0.99 0.19
CA MET A 80 -4.76 -0.66 -0.28
C MET A 80 -4.02 -1.94 -0.62
N ASN A 81 -3.11 -1.86 -1.57
CA ASN A 81 -2.17 -2.92 -1.84
C ASN A 81 -0.75 -2.36 -1.99
N PHE A 82 0.23 -3.20 -1.76
CA PHE A 82 1.64 -2.86 -1.88
C PHE A 82 2.39 -3.99 -2.58
N ILE A 83 3.12 -3.65 -3.61
CA ILE A 83 4.00 -4.57 -4.32
C ILE A 83 5.44 -4.13 -4.07
N SER A 84 6.29 -5.08 -3.72
CA SER A 84 7.71 -4.87 -3.51
C SER A 84 8.50 -5.92 -4.30
N PRO A 85 9.64 -5.56 -4.89
CA PRO A 85 10.50 -6.54 -5.57
C PRO A 85 11.06 -7.62 -4.63
N TYR A 86 10.93 -7.43 -3.32
CA TYR A 86 11.38 -8.38 -2.29
C TYR A 86 10.25 -9.26 -1.74
N ILE A 87 9.00 -9.04 -2.17
CA ILE A 87 7.87 -9.88 -1.76
C ILE A 87 7.56 -10.81 -2.92
N GLU A 88 7.84 -12.10 -2.70
CA GLU A 88 7.50 -13.17 -3.65
C GLU A 88 6.19 -13.83 -3.22
N LEU A 89 5.44 -14.29 -4.22
CA LEU A 89 4.30 -15.16 -3.96
C LEU A 89 4.79 -16.52 -3.44
N PRO A 90 4.02 -17.22 -2.59
CA PRO A 90 4.36 -18.57 -2.15
C PRO A 90 4.59 -19.51 -3.34
N LYS A 91 5.85 -19.88 -3.60
CA LYS A 91 6.27 -20.67 -4.77
C LYS A 91 5.73 -22.12 -4.77
N LYS A 92 5.28 -22.61 -3.59
CA LYS A 92 4.70 -23.95 -3.45
C LYS A 92 3.21 -24.02 -3.81
N LEU A 93 2.58 -22.87 -4.01
CA LEU A 93 1.18 -22.76 -4.39
C LEU A 93 1.05 -22.51 -5.89
N THR A 94 0.05 -23.09 -6.51
CA THR A 94 -0.32 -22.77 -7.88
C THR A 94 -0.81 -21.32 -7.98
N VAL A 95 -0.94 -20.80 -9.19
CA VAL A 95 -1.49 -19.46 -9.44
C VAL A 95 -2.90 -19.34 -8.85
N GLU A 96 -3.75 -20.34 -9.10
CA GLU A 96 -5.13 -20.36 -8.59
C GLU A 96 -5.18 -20.37 -7.05
N GLU A 97 -4.31 -21.16 -6.40
CA GLU A 97 -4.23 -21.22 -4.94
C GLU A 97 -3.77 -19.87 -4.36
N ASN A 98 -2.75 -19.24 -4.96
CA ASN A 98 -2.33 -17.90 -4.58
C ASN A 98 -3.49 -16.90 -4.69
N LEU A 99 -4.22 -16.89 -5.81
CA LEU A 99 -5.39 -16.02 -6.02
C LEU A 99 -6.50 -16.33 -4.99
N LYS A 100 -6.72 -17.60 -4.62
CA LYS A 100 -7.67 -17.99 -3.56
C LYS A 100 -7.28 -17.41 -2.20
N VAL A 101 -6.00 -17.52 -1.83
CA VAL A 101 -5.49 -16.98 -0.55
C VAL A 101 -5.69 -15.48 -0.48
N TYR A 102 -5.18 -14.74 -1.48
CA TYR A 102 -5.32 -13.28 -1.51
C TYR A 102 -6.77 -12.83 -1.61
N GLY A 103 -7.57 -13.47 -2.45
CA GLY A 103 -8.98 -13.13 -2.56
C GLY A 103 -9.76 -13.31 -1.26
N ARG A 104 -9.42 -14.32 -0.45
CA ARG A 104 -10.00 -14.49 0.89
C ARG A 104 -9.52 -13.43 1.88
N LEU A 105 -8.22 -13.11 1.87
CA LEU A 105 -7.65 -12.06 2.72
C LEU A 105 -8.30 -10.69 2.49
N TYR A 106 -8.63 -10.36 1.24
CA TYR A 106 -9.30 -9.12 0.87
C TYR A 106 -10.83 -9.20 0.88
N GLY A 107 -11.41 -10.33 1.28
CA GLY A 107 -12.87 -10.49 1.36
C GLY A 107 -13.58 -10.40 0.02
N VAL A 108 -12.95 -10.86 -1.07
CA VAL A 108 -13.51 -10.80 -2.43
C VAL A 108 -14.77 -11.65 -2.53
N LYS A 109 -15.88 -11.02 -2.87
CA LYS A 109 -17.15 -11.72 -3.15
C LYS A 109 -17.07 -12.46 -4.50
N ASN A 110 -17.81 -13.58 -4.62
CA ASN A 110 -17.83 -14.40 -5.83
C ASN A 110 -16.41 -14.82 -6.28
N LEU A 111 -15.59 -15.20 -5.31
CA LEU A 111 -14.16 -15.41 -5.48
C LEU A 111 -13.81 -16.35 -6.65
N LYS A 112 -14.55 -17.45 -6.83
CA LYS A 112 -14.30 -18.42 -7.91
C LYS A 112 -14.44 -17.79 -9.29
N ILE A 113 -15.49 -16.98 -9.50
CA ILE A 113 -15.72 -16.26 -10.76
C ILE A 113 -14.61 -15.25 -11.00
N LYS A 114 -14.23 -14.48 -9.96
CA LYS A 114 -13.18 -13.48 -10.04
C LYS A 114 -11.80 -14.07 -10.34
N ILE A 115 -11.49 -15.23 -9.81
CA ILE A 115 -10.25 -15.93 -10.11
C ILE A 115 -10.22 -16.31 -11.60
N TYR A 116 -11.31 -16.91 -12.11
CA TYR A 116 -11.40 -17.28 -13.51
C TYR A 116 -11.23 -16.06 -14.44
N GLU A 117 -11.95 -14.96 -14.18
CA GLU A 117 -11.83 -13.70 -14.93
C GLU A 117 -10.38 -13.16 -14.96
N ILE A 118 -9.67 -13.25 -13.82
CA ILE A 118 -8.28 -12.78 -13.74
C ILE A 118 -7.34 -13.71 -14.50
N MET A 119 -7.50 -15.01 -14.34
CA MET A 119 -6.68 -16.01 -15.05
C MET A 119 -6.85 -15.89 -16.57
N GLU A 120 -8.09 -15.72 -17.05
CA GLU A 120 -8.38 -15.48 -18.46
C GLU A 120 -7.72 -14.18 -18.95
N LYS A 121 -7.89 -13.08 -18.23
CA LYS A 121 -7.30 -11.77 -18.56
C LYS A 121 -5.77 -11.80 -18.65
N LEU A 122 -5.13 -12.65 -17.87
CA LEU A 122 -3.67 -12.80 -17.82
C LEU A 122 -3.16 -13.95 -18.70
N ASN A 123 -4.04 -14.62 -19.49
CA ASN A 123 -3.71 -15.79 -20.29
C ASN A 123 -3.07 -16.93 -19.48
N LEU A 124 -3.63 -17.21 -18.29
CA LEU A 124 -3.13 -18.23 -17.36
C LEU A 124 -4.07 -19.44 -17.25
N THR A 125 -5.05 -19.56 -18.13
CA THR A 125 -6.05 -20.65 -18.12
C THR A 125 -5.54 -21.98 -18.66
N GLU A 126 -4.39 -21.96 -19.35
CA GLU A 126 -3.76 -23.15 -19.95
C GLU A 126 -2.65 -23.76 -19.09
N PHE A 127 -2.49 -23.33 -17.83
CA PHE A 127 -1.43 -23.78 -16.92
C PHE A 127 -1.98 -24.39 -15.64
#